data_6a4824ec68b5cee2014ad5709603e467
#
_entry.id   6a4824ec68b5cee2014ad5709603e467
#
_cell.length_a   1.000
_cell.length_b   1.000
_cell.length_c   1.000
_cell.angle_alpha   90.00
_cell.angle_beta   90.00
_cell.angle_gamma   90.00
#
_symmetry.space_group_name_H-M   'P 1'
#
loop_
_entity.id
_entity.type
_entity.pdbx_description
1 polymer ?
#
loop_
_entity_poly.entity_id
_entity_poly.type
_entity_poly.pdbx_seq_one_letter_code
_entity_poly.pdbx_strand_id
1 'polypeptide(L)'
;FTTAGQLLGDLAALDSDSALRRRLRYYATPALLVIDEVGYLSYSNRHADLVFELINRRHEQKSTLVTTNKSFAEWSEVFPNAACVVALIDRLVHNAEIIHIKGDSYRLKEAQERAEQRTKKRKSAARSTP
;
A
#
# COMPACT_ATOMS: atom_id res chain seq x y z
N PHE A 1 6.78 -0.23 -9.42
CA PHE A 1 6.26 -0.78 -8.18
C PHE A 1 6.97 -0.16 -6.98
N THR A 2 6.20 0.22 -5.97
CA THR A 2 6.69 0.70 -4.68
C THR A 2 5.62 0.44 -3.61
N THR A 3 6.02 0.42 -2.33
CA THR A 3 5.04 0.49 -1.23
C THR A 3 4.75 1.94 -0.87
N ALA A 4 3.60 2.20 -0.27
CA ALA A 4 3.26 3.55 0.20
C ALA A 4 4.30 4.07 1.22
N GLY A 5 4.77 3.20 2.11
CA GLY A 5 5.80 3.54 3.10
C GLY A 5 7.13 3.95 2.46
N GLN A 6 7.61 3.21 1.47
CA GLN A 6 8.83 3.53 0.73
C GLN A 6 8.71 4.83 -0.06
N LEU A 7 7.62 4.98 -0.81
CA LEU A 7 7.34 6.18 -1.59
C LEU A 7 7.29 7.44 -0.72
N LEU A 8 6.55 7.39 0.36
CA LEU A 8 6.36 8.54 1.24
C LEU A 8 7.61 8.86 2.06
N GLY A 9 8.34 7.83 2.52
CA GLY A 9 9.63 8.01 3.18
C GLY A 9 10.65 8.66 2.25
N ASP A 10 10.69 8.26 0.99
CA ASP A 10 11.57 8.81 -0.03
C ASP A 10 11.25 10.28 -0.35
N LEU A 11 9.96 10.62 -0.50
CA LEU A 11 9.52 11.98 -0.78
C LEU A 11 9.67 12.91 0.45
N ALA A 12 9.28 12.44 1.63
CA ALA A 12 9.28 13.24 2.85
C ALA A 12 10.69 13.54 3.38
N ALA A 13 11.69 12.74 3.02
CA ALA A 13 13.08 12.95 3.40
C ALA A 13 13.78 14.09 2.63
N LEU A 14 13.14 14.64 1.60
CA LEU A 14 13.73 15.69 0.77
C LEU A 14 13.40 17.08 1.31
N ASP A 15 14.43 17.85 1.64
CA ASP A 15 14.31 19.20 2.21
C ASP A 15 14.29 20.30 1.13
N SER A 16 14.82 20.01 -0.06
CA SER A 16 14.87 20.95 -1.18
C SER A 16 13.64 20.80 -2.09
N ASP A 17 12.96 21.90 -2.36
CA ASP A 17 11.83 21.94 -3.30
C ASP A 17 12.20 21.43 -4.70
N SER A 18 13.40 21.70 -5.17
CA SER A 18 13.87 21.25 -6.48
C SER A 18 14.08 19.72 -6.49
N ALA A 19 14.64 19.16 -5.41
CA ALA A 19 14.82 17.73 -5.25
C ALA A 19 13.46 17.02 -5.14
N LEU A 20 12.55 17.56 -4.35
CA LEU A 20 11.19 17.04 -4.20
C LEU A 20 10.44 17.03 -5.53
N ARG A 21 10.45 18.16 -6.28
CA ARG A 21 9.81 18.23 -7.62
C ARG A 21 10.38 17.22 -8.60
N ARG A 22 11.71 17.02 -8.58
CA ARG A 22 12.36 16.00 -9.42
C ARG A 22 11.94 14.59 -9.03
N ARG A 23 11.84 14.29 -7.75
CA ARG A 23 11.43 12.96 -7.25
C ARG A 23 9.94 12.70 -7.49
N LEU A 24 9.08 13.67 -7.31
CA LEU A 24 7.67 13.57 -7.69
C LEU A 24 7.51 13.28 -9.19
N ARG A 25 8.30 13.95 -10.04
CA ARG A 25 8.31 13.66 -11.47
C ARG A 25 8.75 12.22 -11.77
N TYR A 26 9.74 11.70 -11.06
CA TYR A 26 10.19 10.32 -11.18
C TYR A 26 9.03 9.34 -10.97
N TYR A 27 8.22 9.52 -9.92
CA TYR A 27 7.05 8.68 -9.67
C TYR A 27 5.86 9.00 -10.59
N ALA A 28 5.75 10.21 -11.08
CA ALA A 28 4.66 10.61 -11.97
C ALA A 28 4.85 10.15 -13.43
N THR A 29 6.08 9.91 -13.88
CA THR A 29 6.42 9.63 -15.28
C THR A 29 6.04 8.23 -15.77
N PRO A 30 6.18 7.13 -15.02
CA PRO A 30 5.88 5.78 -15.52
C PRO A 30 4.44 5.65 -16.02
N ALA A 31 4.24 4.91 -17.13
CA ALA A 31 2.91 4.65 -17.67
C ALA A 31 2.00 3.97 -16.65
N LEU A 32 2.53 3.03 -15.89
CA LEU A 32 1.85 2.39 -14.77
C LEU A 32 2.69 2.55 -13.50
N LEU A 33 2.06 3.05 -12.43
CA LEU A 33 2.62 3.05 -11.07
C LEU A 33 1.77 2.15 -10.18
N VAL A 34 2.41 1.19 -9.53
CA VAL A 34 1.79 0.35 -8.50
C VAL A 34 2.24 0.84 -7.13
N ILE A 35 1.28 1.22 -6.30
CA ILE A 35 1.49 1.65 -4.91
C ILE A 35 0.82 0.64 -4.00
N ASP A 36 1.63 -0.15 -3.33
CA ASP A 36 1.18 -1.24 -2.47
C ASP A 36 1.03 -0.77 -1.01
N GLU A 37 0.10 -1.38 -0.30
CA GLU A 37 -0.11 -1.17 1.14
C GLU A 37 -0.50 0.28 1.54
N VAL A 38 -1.31 0.97 0.74
CA VAL A 38 -1.85 2.29 1.13
C VAL A 38 -2.82 2.11 2.31
N GLY A 39 -2.65 2.92 3.36
CA GLY A 39 -3.48 2.84 4.58
C GLY A 39 -3.01 1.84 5.62
N TYR A 40 -1.89 1.16 5.41
CA TYR A 40 -1.30 0.27 6.41
C TYR A 40 -0.70 1.03 7.61
N LEU A 41 -0.14 2.21 7.36
CA LEU A 41 0.42 3.10 8.38
C LEU A 41 -0.43 4.37 8.50
N SER A 42 -0.40 5.00 9.67
CA SER A 42 -0.94 6.36 9.83
C SER A 42 0.00 7.38 9.18
N TYR A 43 -0.57 8.34 8.49
CA TYR A 43 0.18 9.35 7.75
C TYR A 43 0.18 10.70 8.47
N SER A 44 1.27 11.45 8.34
CA SER A 44 1.34 12.85 8.73
C SER A 44 0.64 13.75 7.70
N ASN A 45 0.39 15.02 8.05
CA ASN A 45 -0.11 16.01 7.09
C ASN A 45 0.76 16.09 5.82
N ARG A 46 2.10 16.11 5.99
CA ARG A 46 3.05 16.13 4.87
C ARG A 46 2.91 14.89 3.97
N HIS A 47 2.75 13.72 4.55
CA HIS A 47 2.54 12.49 3.79
C HIS A 47 1.25 12.54 2.99
N ALA A 48 0.16 13.02 3.60
CA ALA A 48 -1.13 13.18 2.92
C ALA A 48 -1.03 14.14 1.72
N ASP A 49 -0.38 15.27 1.90
CA ASP A 49 -0.16 16.26 0.83
C ASP A 49 0.68 15.68 -0.31
N LEU A 50 1.72 14.90 -0.01
CA LEU A 50 2.59 14.28 -1.01
C LEU A 50 1.86 13.19 -1.82
N VAL A 51 1.06 12.35 -1.17
CA VAL A 51 0.20 11.37 -1.87
C VAL A 51 -0.78 12.08 -2.77
N PHE A 52 -1.46 13.10 -2.26
CA PHE A 52 -2.42 13.88 -3.02
C PHE A 52 -1.77 14.53 -4.24
N GLU A 53 -0.62 15.16 -4.08
CA GLU A 53 0.09 15.79 -5.18
C GLU A 53 0.51 14.77 -6.25
N LEU A 54 1.03 13.61 -5.85
CA LEU A 54 1.41 12.55 -6.78
C LEU A 54 0.21 12.02 -7.57
N ILE A 55 -0.88 11.68 -6.87
CA ILE A 55 -2.11 11.19 -7.50
C ILE A 55 -2.69 12.25 -8.45
N ASN A 56 -2.71 13.52 -8.02
CA ASN A 56 -3.18 14.61 -8.85
C ASN A 56 -2.37 14.78 -10.15
N ARG A 57 -1.06 14.62 -10.09
CA ARG A 57 -0.18 14.66 -11.29
C ARG A 57 -0.42 13.51 -12.25
N ARG A 58 -0.87 12.37 -11.74
CA ARG A 58 -1.13 11.16 -12.54
C ARG A 58 -2.56 11.03 -13.01
N HIS A 59 -3.49 11.73 -12.33
CA HIS A 59 -4.92 11.70 -12.65
C HIS A 59 -5.16 12.04 -14.11
N GLU A 60 -5.90 11.19 -14.81
CA GLU A 60 -6.22 11.28 -16.25
C GLU A 60 -5.02 11.31 -17.22
N GLN A 61 -3.79 11.16 -16.71
CA GLN A 61 -2.56 11.18 -17.49
C GLN A 61 -1.88 9.80 -17.57
N LYS A 62 -1.89 9.07 -16.47
CA LYS A 62 -1.16 7.81 -16.30
C LYS A 62 -1.94 6.84 -15.45
N SER A 63 -1.76 5.55 -15.70
CA SER A 63 -2.42 4.48 -14.93
C SER A 63 -1.77 4.32 -13.55
N THR A 64 -2.61 4.23 -12.53
CA THR A 64 -2.17 3.98 -11.15
C THR A 64 -2.96 2.80 -10.58
N LEU A 65 -2.25 1.84 -10.01
CA LEU A 65 -2.84 0.73 -9.27
C LEU A 65 -2.50 0.91 -7.78
N VAL A 66 -3.50 0.89 -6.95
CA VAL A 66 -3.34 1.01 -5.50
C VAL A 66 -3.87 -0.25 -4.83
N THR A 67 -3.11 -0.83 -3.92
CA THR A 67 -3.62 -1.86 -3.02
C THR A 67 -3.81 -1.28 -1.61
N THR A 68 -4.83 -1.73 -0.93
CA THR A 68 -5.14 -1.31 0.44
C THR A 68 -5.87 -2.43 1.18
N ASN A 69 -5.66 -2.53 2.47
CA ASN A 69 -6.39 -3.40 3.38
C ASN A 69 -7.55 -2.69 4.08
N LYS A 70 -7.77 -1.40 3.78
CA LYS A 70 -8.83 -0.58 4.35
C LYS A 70 -9.82 -0.16 3.28
N SER A 71 -11.09 -0.09 3.66
CA SER A 71 -12.10 0.56 2.83
C SER A 71 -11.85 2.08 2.77
N PHE A 72 -12.38 2.75 1.75
CA PHE A 72 -12.24 4.21 1.66
C PHE A 72 -12.87 4.94 2.84
N ALA A 73 -13.91 4.38 3.46
CA ALA A 73 -14.50 4.94 4.69
C ALA A 73 -13.50 4.96 5.85
N GLU A 74 -12.61 3.98 5.94
CA GLU A 74 -11.58 3.89 6.97
C GLU A 74 -10.34 4.75 6.68
N TRP A 75 -10.21 5.30 5.48
CA TRP A 75 -9.06 6.16 5.14
C TRP A 75 -9.02 7.45 5.95
N SER A 76 -10.17 7.93 6.44
CA SER A 76 -10.23 9.05 7.40
C SER A 76 -9.51 8.77 8.73
N GLU A 77 -9.30 7.51 9.09
CA GLU A 77 -8.57 7.11 10.30
C GLU A 77 -7.04 7.18 10.12
N VAL A 78 -6.57 7.04 8.88
CA VAL A 78 -5.13 6.98 8.57
C VAL A 78 -4.59 8.28 7.97
N PHE A 79 -5.45 9.09 7.37
CA PHE A 79 -5.09 10.41 6.85
C PHE A 79 -5.59 11.51 7.78
N PRO A 80 -4.74 12.47 8.17
CA PRO A 80 -5.06 13.44 9.22
C PRO A 80 -6.06 14.53 8.80
N ASN A 81 -6.29 14.74 7.50
CA ASN A 81 -7.14 15.80 6.97
C ASN A 81 -8.29 15.21 6.14
N ALA A 82 -9.51 15.27 6.67
CA ALA A 82 -10.69 14.73 6.03
C ALA A 82 -10.97 15.32 4.63
N ALA A 83 -10.75 16.61 4.42
CA ALA A 83 -10.94 17.25 3.12
C ALA A 83 -9.92 16.73 2.08
N CYS A 84 -8.66 16.54 2.47
CA CYS A 84 -7.64 15.94 1.62
C CYS A 84 -8.01 14.50 1.26
N VAL A 85 -8.52 13.72 2.22
CA VAL A 85 -8.95 12.33 1.99
C VAL A 85 -10.09 12.27 0.98
N VAL A 86 -11.10 13.09 1.13
CA VAL A 86 -12.23 13.13 0.19
C VAL A 86 -11.75 13.46 -1.23
N ALA A 87 -10.91 14.49 -1.38
CA ALA A 87 -10.38 14.87 -2.67
C ALA A 87 -9.44 13.81 -3.28
N LEU A 88 -8.68 13.09 -2.45
CA LEU A 88 -7.82 11.98 -2.87
C LEU A 88 -8.66 10.81 -3.38
N ILE A 89 -9.68 10.41 -2.63
CA ILE A 89 -10.60 9.33 -3.00
C ILE A 89 -11.33 9.68 -4.29
N ASP A 90 -11.85 10.89 -4.40
CA ASP A 90 -12.55 11.36 -5.60
C ASP A 90 -11.70 11.18 -6.86
N ARG A 91 -10.44 11.59 -6.80
CA ARG A 91 -9.50 11.40 -7.92
C ARG A 91 -9.17 9.95 -8.21
N LEU A 92 -8.99 9.13 -7.17
CA LEU A 92 -8.68 7.71 -7.35
C LEU A 92 -9.84 6.95 -7.96
N VAL A 93 -11.10 7.24 -7.57
CA VAL A 93 -12.27 6.49 -8.02
C VAL A 93 -12.89 7.01 -9.31
N HIS A 94 -12.55 8.22 -9.74
CA HIS A 94 -13.19 8.89 -10.88
C HIS A 94 -13.24 8.02 -12.15
N ASN A 95 -12.15 7.32 -12.47
CA ASN A 95 -12.08 6.39 -13.61
C ASN A 95 -11.47 5.04 -13.18
N ALA A 96 -11.71 4.60 -11.95
CA ALA A 96 -11.10 3.40 -11.40
C ALA A 96 -12.04 2.20 -11.44
N GLU A 97 -11.45 1.03 -11.62
CA GLU A 97 -12.08 -0.24 -11.32
C GLU A 97 -11.70 -0.65 -9.89
N ILE A 98 -12.71 -0.88 -9.05
CA ILE A 98 -12.51 -1.28 -7.67
C ILE A 98 -12.71 -2.78 -7.56
N ILE A 99 -11.65 -3.51 -7.20
CA ILE A 99 -11.65 -4.95 -7.04
C ILE A 99 -11.61 -5.30 -5.56
N HIS A 100 -12.66 -5.94 -5.06
CA HIS A 100 -12.72 -6.45 -3.70
C HIS A 100 -12.28 -7.91 -3.65
N ILE A 101 -11.15 -8.17 -2.99
CA ILE A 101 -10.63 -9.52 -2.79
C ILE A 101 -11.02 -9.97 -1.39
N LYS A 102 -11.89 -11.01 -1.32
CA LYS A 102 -12.30 -11.66 -0.07
C LYS A 102 -11.80 -13.09 -0.09
N GLY A 103 -11.23 -13.55 1.01
CA GLY A 103 -10.74 -14.92 1.15
C GLY A 103 -9.86 -15.09 2.38
N ASP A 104 -9.56 -16.34 2.69
CA ASP A 104 -8.64 -16.67 3.75
C ASP A 104 -7.20 -16.29 3.35
N SER A 105 -6.41 -15.91 4.35
CA SER A 105 -5.01 -15.57 4.12
C SER A 105 -4.22 -16.78 3.65
N TYR A 106 -3.71 -16.74 2.42
CA TYR A 106 -2.85 -17.78 1.89
C TYR A 106 -1.59 -17.99 2.75
N ARG A 107 -1.00 -16.91 3.26
CA ARG A 107 0.16 -16.96 4.16
C ARG A 107 -0.16 -17.69 5.47
N LEU A 108 -1.35 -17.47 6.02
CA LEU A 108 -1.80 -18.15 7.21
C LEU A 108 -2.01 -19.65 6.95
N LYS A 109 -2.62 -20.00 5.83
CA LYS A 109 -2.79 -21.38 5.39
C LYS A 109 -1.45 -22.11 5.25
N GLU A 110 -0.49 -21.52 4.54
CA GLU A 110 0.86 -22.09 4.43
C GLU A 110 1.56 -22.26 5.78
N ALA A 111 1.42 -21.27 6.69
CA ALA A 111 2.01 -21.35 8.02
C ALA A 111 1.40 -22.51 8.83
N GLN A 112 0.10 -22.71 8.77
CA GLN A 112 -0.61 -23.82 9.40
C GLN A 112 -0.16 -25.18 8.83
N GLU A 113 -0.11 -25.32 7.51
CA GLU A 113 0.35 -26.54 6.83
C GLU A 113 1.80 -26.90 7.22
N ARG A 114 2.70 -25.89 7.27
CA ARG A 114 4.09 -26.08 7.74
C ARG A 114 4.17 -26.51 9.20
N ALA A 115 3.33 -25.95 10.08
CA ALA A 115 3.27 -26.32 11.49
C ALA A 115 2.79 -27.76 11.66
N GLU A 116 1.76 -28.20 10.93
CA GLU A 116 1.25 -29.56 10.95
C GLU A 116 2.30 -30.58 10.45
N GLN A 117 3.01 -30.27 9.37
CA GLN A 117 4.10 -31.11 8.85
C GLN A 117 5.23 -31.30 9.87
N ARG A 118 5.62 -30.21 10.58
CA ARG A 118 6.62 -30.27 11.65
C ARG A 118 6.16 -31.17 12.80
N THR A 119 4.91 -31.05 13.18
CA THR A 119 4.31 -31.84 14.25
C THR A 119 4.25 -33.34 13.88
N LYS A 120 3.86 -33.66 12.63
CA LYS A 120 3.87 -35.03 12.11
C LYS A 120 5.27 -35.65 12.11
N LYS A 121 6.30 -34.89 11.63
CA LYS A 121 7.69 -35.32 11.64
C LYS A 121 8.22 -35.57 13.05
N ARG A 122 7.89 -34.72 14.03
CA ARG A 122 8.27 -34.92 15.44
C ARG A 122 7.64 -36.18 16.05
N LYS A 123 6.37 -36.41 15.76
CA LYS A 123 5.68 -37.63 16.25
C LYS A 123 6.23 -38.91 15.62
N SER A 124 6.59 -38.90 14.34
CA SER A 124 7.20 -40.07 13.68
C SER A 124 8.61 -40.34 14.20
N ALA A 125 9.43 -39.30 14.42
CA ALA A 125 10.77 -39.44 14.99
C ALA A 125 10.72 -40.01 16.44
N ALA A 126 9.78 -39.54 17.26
CA ALA A 126 9.60 -40.03 18.63
C ALA A 126 9.10 -41.49 18.72
N ARG A 127 8.47 -41.99 17.65
CA ARG A 127 8.03 -43.39 17.56
C ARG A 127 9.11 -44.37 17.06
N SER A 128 10.15 -43.84 16.41
CA SER A 128 11.25 -44.63 15.86
C SER A 128 12.49 -44.71 16.77
N THR A 129 12.43 -44.16 17.97
CA THR A 129 13.50 -44.29 18.97
C THR A 129 13.17 -45.50 19.86
N PRO A 130 14.01 -46.57 19.86
CA PRO A 130 13.77 -47.78 20.64
C PRO A 130 13.87 -47.53 22.13
#